data_8be080af6b2964b6aae67b9375931c59
#
_entry.id   8be080af6b2964b6aae67b9375931c59
#
_cell.length_a   1.000
_cell.length_b   1.000
_cell.length_c   1.000
_cell.angle_alpha   90.00
_cell.angle_beta   90.00
_cell.angle_gamma   90.00
#
_symmetry.space_group_name_H-M   'P 1'
#
loop_
_entity.id
_entity.type
_entity.pdbx_description
1 polymer ?
#
loop_
_entity_poly.entity_id
_entity_poly.type
_entity_poly.pdbx_seq_one_letter_code
_entity_poly.pdbx_strand_id
1 'polypeptide(L)'
;PYFTITIQPVMDTLSAVVLAFVLGLCLSSMRGKEIGDTLYNAIKDFSSIIDKVLHNVIIPLLPLYICGTFTDMTISGKTFAILGILWKVFLVVIAMHLICITIQFIIAGTISKKNPLTLIKNQFPGYATALGTQSSAATIPVNLQCAANDGVCEQIRNFVVPLCANIHIAGSMITITACATAVCLMNQLPISLAT
;
A
#
# COMPACT_ATOMS: atom_id res chain seq x y z
N PRO A 1 -18.54 -21.67 12.47
CA PRO A 1 -19.40 -21.14 11.41
C PRO A 1 -20.49 -22.16 11.10
N TYR A 2 -21.74 -21.71 10.94
CA TYR A 2 -22.88 -22.60 10.68
C TYR A 2 -22.83 -23.17 9.26
N PHE A 3 -22.18 -22.49 8.34
CA PHE A 3 -21.84 -23.00 7.00
C PHE A 3 -20.68 -22.21 6.43
N THR A 4 -19.90 -22.82 5.55
CA THR A 4 -18.76 -22.19 4.88
C THR A 4 -18.99 -22.33 3.38
N ILE A 5 -18.99 -21.21 2.68
CA ILE A 5 -19.02 -21.18 1.21
C ILE A 5 -17.57 -21.03 0.75
N THR A 6 -17.02 -22.10 0.17
CA THR A 6 -15.68 -22.05 -0.39
C THR A 6 -15.76 -21.68 -1.86
N ILE A 7 -15.41 -20.45 -2.17
CA ILE A 7 -15.27 -19.97 -3.55
C ILE A 7 -13.80 -20.01 -3.91
N GLN A 8 -13.43 -20.93 -4.81
CA GLN A 8 -12.07 -20.97 -5.30
C GLN A 8 -11.83 -19.80 -6.28
N PRO A 9 -10.72 -19.08 -6.15
CA PRO A 9 -10.37 -18.04 -7.11
C PRO A 9 -10.08 -18.64 -8.47
N VAL A 10 -10.47 -17.94 -9.54
CA VAL A 10 -10.19 -18.34 -10.94
C VAL A 10 -8.69 -18.43 -11.21
N MET A 11 -7.92 -17.58 -10.53
CA MET A 11 -6.45 -17.57 -10.59
C MET A 11 -5.89 -17.33 -9.20
N ASP A 12 -4.79 -17.99 -8.89
CA ASP A 12 -4.01 -17.68 -7.71
C ASP A 12 -3.38 -16.29 -7.80
N THR A 13 -3.22 -15.61 -6.68
CA THR A 13 -2.73 -14.22 -6.61
C THR A 13 -1.37 -14.05 -7.29
N LEU A 14 -0.43 -14.99 -7.08
CA LEU A 14 0.88 -14.93 -7.69
C LEU A 14 0.81 -15.06 -9.21
N SER A 15 0.00 -16.00 -9.69
CA SER A 15 -0.23 -16.22 -11.13
C SER A 15 -0.85 -14.99 -11.79
N ALA A 16 -1.81 -14.33 -11.12
CA ALA A 16 -2.43 -13.11 -11.61
C ALA A 16 -1.42 -11.95 -11.70
N VAL A 17 -0.54 -11.79 -10.72
CA VAL A 17 0.50 -10.76 -10.71
C VAL A 17 1.52 -11.00 -11.83
N VAL A 18 1.99 -12.24 -12.01
CA VAL A 18 2.92 -12.58 -13.10
C VAL A 18 2.28 -12.33 -14.46
N LEU A 19 1.03 -12.74 -14.66
CA LEU A 19 0.29 -12.48 -15.90
C LEU A 19 0.15 -10.99 -16.17
N ALA A 20 -0.25 -10.20 -15.16
CA ALA A 20 -0.38 -8.75 -15.29
C ALA A 20 0.95 -8.08 -15.65
N PHE A 21 2.06 -8.54 -15.08
CA PHE A 21 3.39 -8.02 -15.38
C PHE A 21 3.80 -8.33 -16.83
N VAL A 22 3.63 -9.58 -17.28
CA VAL A 22 3.96 -9.99 -18.65
C VAL A 22 3.09 -9.24 -19.67
N LEU A 23 1.77 -9.16 -19.44
CA LEU A 23 0.86 -8.41 -20.31
C LEU A 23 1.22 -6.92 -20.32
N GLY A 24 1.55 -6.32 -19.19
CA GLY A 24 1.97 -4.94 -19.10
C GLY A 24 3.25 -4.62 -19.88
N LEU A 25 4.26 -5.49 -19.83
CA LEU A 25 5.48 -5.37 -20.63
C LEU A 25 5.21 -5.49 -22.13
N CYS A 26 4.45 -6.51 -22.52
CA CYS A 26 4.08 -6.72 -23.93
C CYS A 26 3.29 -5.51 -24.47
N LEU A 27 2.32 -5.05 -23.70
CA LEU A 27 1.49 -3.90 -24.05
C LEU A 27 2.29 -2.61 -24.17
N SER A 28 3.24 -2.39 -23.26
CA SER A 28 4.16 -1.24 -23.29
C SER A 28 4.98 -1.20 -24.59
N SER A 29 5.41 -2.37 -25.09
CA SER A 29 6.16 -2.49 -26.35
C SER A 29 5.30 -2.29 -27.61
N MET A 30 3.97 -2.44 -27.49
CA MET A 30 3.01 -2.31 -28.57
C MET A 30 2.28 -0.95 -28.58
N ARG A 31 2.55 -0.10 -27.60
CA ARG A 31 1.91 1.21 -27.46
C ARG A 31 2.23 2.09 -28.68
N GLY A 32 1.20 2.72 -29.24
CA GLY A 32 1.32 3.52 -30.49
C GLY A 32 1.05 2.71 -31.76
N LYS A 33 0.67 1.43 -31.66
CA LYS A 33 0.13 0.65 -32.76
C LYS A 33 -1.36 0.39 -32.50
N GLU A 34 -2.19 0.42 -33.53
CA GLU A 34 -3.66 0.30 -33.39
C GLU A 34 -4.11 -0.90 -32.53
N ILE A 35 -3.43 -2.04 -32.65
CA ILE A 35 -3.74 -3.26 -31.87
C ILE A 35 -3.42 -3.07 -30.37
N GLY A 36 -2.31 -2.41 -30.06
CA GLY A 36 -1.90 -2.15 -28.67
C GLY A 36 -2.86 -1.20 -27.95
N ASP A 37 -3.35 -0.19 -28.63
CA ASP A 37 -4.26 0.80 -28.06
C ASP A 37 -5.64 0.20 -27.75
N THR A 38 -6.15 -0.70 -28.59
CA THR A 38 -7.41 -1.42 -28.35
C THR A 38 -7.32 -2.28 -27.09
N LEU A 39 -6.26 -3.06 -26.94
CA LEU A 39 -6.06 -3.91 -25.75
C LEU A 39 -5.83 -3.06 -24.50
N TYR A 40 -5.09 -1.97 -24.60
CA TYR A 40 -4.89 -1.04 -23.49
C TYR A 40 -6.22 -0.45 -23.00
N ASN A 41 -7.09 0.00 -23.91
CA ASN A 41 -8.39 0.55 -23.55
C ASN A 41 -9.28 -0.53 -22.92
N ALA A 42 -9.29 -1.76 -23.44
CA ALA A 42 -10.04 -2.86 -22.85
C ALA A 42 -9.59 -3.18 -21.40
N ILE A 43 -8.28 -3.20 -21.13
CA ILE A 43 -7.74 -3.42 -19.78
C ILE A 43 -8.11 -2.25 -18.87
N LYS A 44 -8.07 -1.02 -19.37
CA LYS A 44 -8.45 0.18 -18.63
C LYS A 44 -9.95 0.16 -18.26
N ASP A 45 -10.80 -0.22 -19.20
CA ASP A 45 -12.23 -0.35 -18.95
C ASP A 45 -12.53 -1.46 -17.95
N PHE A 46 -11.84 -2.60 -18.07
CA PHE A 46 -11.93 -3.69 -17.10
C PHE A 46 -11.51 -3.23 -15.69
N SER A 47 -10.39 -2.51 -15.55
CA SER A 47 -9.96 -1.91 -14.28
C SER A 47 -11.04 -0.99 -13.70
N SER A 48 -11.67 -0.16 -14.54
CA SER A 48 -12.75 0.73 -14.12
C SER A 48 -13.99 -0.03 -13.63
N ILE A 49 -14.29 -1.19 -14.22
CA ILE A 49 -15.37 -2.07 -13.75
C ILE A 49 -15.05 -2.63 -12.38
N ILE A 50 -13.83 -3.15 -12.21
CA ILE A 50 -13.37 -3.67 -10.91
C ILE A 50 -13.42 -2.57 -9.83
N ASP A 51 -12.95 -1.36 -10.12
CA ASP A 51 -13.02 -0.23 -9.20
C ASP A 51 -14.46 0.09 -8.78
N LYS A 52 -15.41 0.06 -9.71
CA LYS A 52 -16.84 0.25 -9.39
C LYS A 52 -17.39 -0.87 -8.50
N VAL A 53 -17.02 -2.12 -8.76
CA VAL A 53 -17.43 -3.25 -7.90
C VAL A 53 -16.85 -3.10 -6.50
N LEU A 54 -15.58 -2.73 -6.38
CA LEU A 54 -14.95 -2.47 -5.08
C LEU A 54 -15.67 -1.36 -4.31
N HIS A 55 -15.92 -0.21 -4.95
CA HIS A 55 -16.53 0.94 -4.29
C HIS A 55 -18.02 0.75 -3.97
N ASN A 56 -18.78 0.09 -4.85
CA ASN A 56 -20.23 -0.01 -4.69
C ASN A 56 -20.68 -1.28 -3.97
N VAL A 57 -19.86 -2.31 -3.93
CA VAL A 57 -20.22 -3.60 -3.32
C VAL A 57 -19.31 -3.93 -2.14
N ILE A 58 -18.00 -4.00 -2.36
CA ILE A 58 -17.07 -4.50 -1.34
C ILE A 58 -16.95 -3.49 -0.19
N ILE A 59 -16.62 -2.24 -0.49
CA ILE A 59 -16.39 -1.21 0.54
C ILE A 59 -17.61 -0.98 1.44
N PRO A 60 -18.85 -0.88 0.93
CA PRO A 60 -20.03 -0.75 1.80
C PRO A 60 -20.29 -1.96 2.70
N LEU A 61 -19.85 -3.15 2.31
CA LEU A 61 -20.00 -4.37 3.11
C LEU A 61 -18.92 -4.53 4.17
N LEU A 62 -17.77 -3.86 4.04
CA LEU A 62 -16.66 -3.94 4.99
C LEU A 62 -17.06 -3.61 6.44
N PRO A 63 -17.84 -2.57 6.74
CA PRO A 63 -18.26 -2.26 8.11
C PRO A 63 -19.03 -3.41 8.76
N LEU A 64 -19.90 -4.08 8.00
CA LEU A 64 -20.66 -5.24 8.49
C LEU A 64 -19.74 -6.43 8.78
N TYR A 65 -18.79 -6.71 7.89
CA TYR A 65 -17.79 -7.75 8.09
C TYR A 65 -16.92 -7.47 9.32
N ILE A 66 -16.44 -6.24 9.46
CA ILE A 66 -15.61 -5.83 10.60
C ILE A 66 -16.43 -5.94 11.90
N CYS A 67 -17.68 -5.46 11.91
CA CYS A 67 -18.58 -5.58 13.06
C CYS A 67 -18.75 -7.04 13.46
N GLY A 68 -19.04 -7.94 12.51
CA GLY A 68 -19.17 -9.37 12.77
C GLY A 68 -17.90 -9.99 13.36
N THR A 69 -16.75 -9.66 12.80
CA THR A 69 -15.45 -10.16 13.28
C THR A 69 -15.15 -9.68 14.72
N PHE A 70 -15.36 -8.40 15.02
CA PHE A 70 -15.16 -7.86 16.36
C PHE A 70 -16.18 -8.43 17.36
N THR A 71 -17.41 -8.70 16.95
CA THR A 71 -18.42 -9.34 17.79
C THR A 71 -17.99 -10.76 18.16
N ASP A 72 -17.53 -11.56 17.20
CA ASP A 72 -17.02 -12.91 17.45
C ASP A 72 -15.82 -12.90 18.38
N MET A 73 -14.87 -11.98 18.18
CA MET A 73 -13.71 -11.79 19.06
C MET A 73 -14.13 -11.38 20.48
N THR A 74 -15.17 -10.55 20.62
CA THR A 74 -15.66 -10.09 21.92
C THR A 74 -16.33 -11.22 22.68
N ILE A 75 -17.17 -12.00 22.03
CA ILE A 75 -17.82 -13.19 22.62
C ILE A 75 -16.77 -14.20 23.07
N SER A 76 -15.70 -14.38 22.31
CA SER A 76 -14.60 -15.30 22.67
C SER A 76 -13.70 -14.79 23.80
N GLY A 77 -13.94 -13.59 24.34
CA GLY A 77 -13.19 -13.00 25.45
C GLY A 77 -11.77 -12.53 25.09
N LYS A 78 -11.37 -12.60 23.82
CA LYS A 78 -10.01 -12.32 23.36
C LYS A 78 -9.76 -10.84 23.02
N THR A 79 -10.81 -10.02 22.94
CA THR A 79 -10.75 -8.64 22.45
C THR A 79 -9.76 -7.77 23.22
N PHE A 80 -9.83 -7.79 24.56
CA PHE A 80 -8.95 -6.95 25.37
C PHE A 80 -7.48 -7.36 25.30
N ALA A 81 -7.21 -8.66 25.23
CA ALA A 81 -5.85 -9.16 25.06
C ALA A 81 -5.27 -8.76 23.71
N ILE A 82 -6.06 -8.89 22.64
CA ILE A 82 -5.67 -8.52 21.27
C ILE A 82 -5.47 -7.00 21.17
N LEU A 83 -6.37 -6.19 21.69
CA LEU A 83 -6.24 -4.73 21.68
C LEU A 83 -5.00 -4.26 22.43
N GLY A 84 -4.69 -4.86 23.59
CA GLY A 84 -3.49 -4.55 24.35
C GLY A 84 -2.18 -4.86 23.63
N ILE A 85 -2.17 -5.89 22.77
CA ILE A 85 -1.02 -6.25 21.95
C ILE A 85 -0.97 -5.36 20.70
N LEU A 86 -2.09 -5.17 20.02
CA LEU A 86 -2.19 -4.32 18.83
C LEU A 86 -1.74 -2.89 19.11
N TRP A 87 -2.04 -2.34 20.27
CA TRP A 87 -1.57 -1.02 20.67
C TRP A 87 -0.04 -0.93 20.71
N LYS A 88 0.61 -1.94 21.30
CA LYS A 88 2.08 -2.01 21.34
C LYS A 88 2.67 -2.14 19.93
N VAL A 89 2.08 -3.01 19.09
CA VAL A 89 2.50 -3.18 17.70
C VAL A 89 2.35 -1.87 16.93
N PHE A 90 1.25 -1.16 17.12
CA PHE A 90 1.00 0.14 16.48
C PHE A 90 2.07 1.18 16.84
N LEU A 91 2.46 1.28 18.11
CA LEU A 91 3.54 2.18 18.53
C LEU A 91 4.89 1.81 17.89
N VAL A 92 5.21 0.51 17.85
CA VAL A 92 6.44 0.02 17.21
C VAL A 92 6.43 0.33 15.71
N VAL A 93 5.31 0.10 15.03
CA VAL A 93 5.16 0.38 13.59
C VAL A 93 5.33 1.87 13.30
N ILE A 94 4.72 2.75 14.09
CA ILE A 94 4.92 4.20 13.93
C ILE A 94 6.39 4.58 14.12
N ALA A 95 7.03 4.07 15.17
CA ALA A 95 8.44 4.35 15.43
C ALA A 95 9.33 3.88 14.26
N MET A 96 9.09 2.68 13.74
CA MET A 96 9.81 2.15 12.58
C MET A 96 9.60 3.00 11.32
N HIS A 97 8.37 3.46 11.06
CA HIS A 97 8.09 4.35 9.93
C HIS A 97 8.86 5.67 10.06
N LEU A 98 8.82 6.30 11.22
CA LEU A 98 9.55 7.56 11.44
C LEU A 98 11.05 7.40 11.29
N ILE A 99 11.63 6.30 11.81
CA ILE A 99 13.04 5.96 11.65
C ILE A 99 13.37 5.75 10.17
N CYS A 100 12.58 4.95 9.46
CA CYS A 100 12.79 4.64 8.05
C CYS A 100 12.76 5.91 7.19
N ILE A 101 11.75 6.75 7.35
CA ILE A 101 11.61 8.01 6.64
C ILE A 101 12.79 8.94 6.96
N THR A 102 13.16 9.06 8.23
CA THR A 102 14.29 9.91 8.64
C THR A 102 15.59 9.46 8.00
N ILE A 103 15.88 8.17 8.01
CA ILE A 103 17.07 7.61 7.36
C ILE A 103 17.07 7.90 5.85
N GLN A 104 15.94 7.70 5.17
CA GLN A 104 15.83 8.00 3.74
C GLN A 104 16.10 9.47 3.42
N PHE A 105 15.55 10.40 4.22
CA PHE A 105 15.79 11.83 4.03
C PHE A 105 17.22 12.25 4.42
N ILE A 106 17.85 11.60 5.38
CA ILE A 106 19.28 11.84 5.69
C ILE A 106 20.13 11.41 4.50
N ILE A 107 19.91 10.21 3.95
CA ILE A 107 20.63 9.72 2.78
C ILE A 107 20.40 10.65 1.58
N ALA A 108 19.17 11.00 1.28
CA ALA A 108 18.83 11.90 0.18
C ALA A 108 19.46 13.29 0.37
N GLY A 109 19.40 13.83 1.57
CA GLY A 109 19.99 15.14 1.91
C GLY A 109 21.50 15.16 1.78
N THR A 110 22.20 14.11 2.23
CA THR A 110 23.65 13.99 2.11
C THR A 110 24.09 13.88 0.65
N ILE A 111 23.40 13.07 -0.15
CA ILE A 111 23.70 12.92 -1.58
C ILE A 111 23.42 14.22 -2.35
N SER A 112 22.30 14.87 -2.09
CA SER A 112 21.89 16.11 -2.76
C SER A 112 22.53 17.36 -2.20
N LYS A 113 23.34 17.25 -1.12
CA LYS A 113 23.95 18.39 -0.38
C LYS A 113 22.90 19.39 0.12
N LYS A 114 21.73 18.91 0.49
CA LYS A 114 20.62 19.71 1.05
C LYS A 114 20.37 19.33 2.50
N ASN A 115 19.83 20.25 3.29
CA ASN A 115 19.52 19.98 4.69
C ASN A 115 18.34 18.98 4.78
N PRO A 116 18.52 17.78 5.39
CA PRO A 116 17.48 16.78 5.51
C PRO A 116 16.21 17.29 6.22
N LEU A 117 16.38 18.15 7.22
CA LEU A 117 15.24 18.72 7.96
C LEU A 117 14.36 19.61 7.08
N THR A 118 14.97 20.35 6.14
CA THR A 118 14.23 21.17 5.18
C THR A 118 13.45 20.27 4.21
N LEU A 119 14.05 19.17 3.74
CA LEU A 119 13.39 18.20 2.87
C LEU A 119 12.17 17.56 3.57
N ILE A 120 12.33 17.13 4.82
CA ILE A 120 11.23 16.58 5.63
C ILE A 120 10.11 17.60 5.81
N LYS A 121 10.45 18.86 6.10
CA LYS A 121 9.47 19.94 6.26
C LYS A 121 8.69 20.20 4.96
N ASN A 122 9.35 20.21 3.83
CA ASN A 122 8.72 20.40 2.53
C ASN A 122 7.81 19.23 2.15
N GLN A 123 8.09 18.02 2.64
CA GLN A 123 7.28 16.82 2.42
C GLN A 123 6.04 16.72 3.35
N PHE A 124 5.97 17.54 4.40
CA PHE A 124 4.87 17.48 5.37
C PHE A 124 3.46 17.57 4.75
N PRO A 125 3.18 18.43 3.74
CA PRO A 125 1.87 18.46 3.09
C PRO A 125 1.52 17.13 2.41
N GLY A 126 2.49 16.47 1.78
CA GLY A 126 2.32 15.14 1.19
C GLY A 126 1.97 14.09 2.25
N TYR A 127 2.65 14.12 3.38
CA TYR A 127 2.38 13.23 4.51
C TYR A 127 0.98 13.45 5.09
N ALA A 128 0.58 14.69 5.32
CA ALA A 128 -0.75 15.03 5.83
C ALA A 128 -1.87 14.59 4.85
N THR A 129 -1.66 14.77 3.55
CA THR A 129 -2.59 14.32 2.52
C THR A 129 -2.69 12.80 2.48
N ALA A 130 -1.57 12.08 2.61
CA ALA A 130 -1.56 10.63 2.65
C ALA A 130 -2.34 10.07 3.86
N LEU A 131 -2.17 10.68 5.03
CA LEU A 131 -2.93 10.32 6.24
C LEU A 131 -4.43 10.57 6.06
N GLY A 132 -4.81 11.69 5.47
CA GLY A 132 -6.22 12.05 5.28
C GLY A 132 -6.93 11.22 4.20
N THR A 133 -6.26 10.96 3.10
CA THR A 133 -6.86 10.26 1.95
C THR A 133 -6.68 8.75 2.00
N GLN A 134 -5.69 8.26 2.74
CA GLN A 134 -5.29 6.85 2.77
C GLN A 134 -5.05 6.25 1.36
N SER A 135 -4.71 7.11 0.40
CA SER A 135 -4.54 6.76 -1.01
C SER A 135 -3.23 7.31 -1.56
N SER A 136 -2.34 6.42 -1.96
CA SER A 136 -1.08 6.79 -2.62
C SER A 136 -1.33 7.53 -3.93
N ALA A 137 -2.32 7.10 -4.71
CA ALA A 137 -2.67 7.73 -5.98
C ALA A 137 -3.20 9.16 -5.79
N ALA A 138 -4.08 9.39 -4.81
CA ALA A 138 -4.61 10.73 -4.49
C ALA A 138 -3.52 11.68 -3.97
N THR A 139 -2.43 11.14 -3.44
CA THR A 139 -1.32 11.93 -2.88
C THR A 139 -0.28 12.33 -3.97
N ILE A 140 -0.29 11.70 -5.14
CA ILE A 140 0.67 11.97 -6.22
C ILE A 140 0.79 13.47 -6.54
N PRO A 141 -0.29 14.23 -6.80
CA PRO A 141 -0.19 15.64 -7.16
C PRO A 141 0.50 16.49 -6.09
N VAL A 142 0.20 16.20 -4.82
CA VAL A 142 0.81 16.92 -3.69
C VAL A 142 2.29 16.56 -3.55
N ASN A 143 2.64 15.30 -3.72
CA ASN A 143 4.04 14.85 -3.69
C ASN A 143 4.86 15.42 -4.85
N LEU A 144 4.27 15.61 -6.03
CA LEU A 144 4.92 16.32 -7.14
C LEU A 144 5.27 17.75 -6.76
N GLN A 145 4.37 18.46 -6.07
CA GLN A 145 4.61 19.80 -5.59
C GLN A 145 5.67 19.82 -4.47
N CYS A 146 5.63 18.88 -3.54
CA CYS A 146 6.66 18.75 -2.51
C CYS A 146 8.05 18.50 -3.13
N ALA A 147 8.14 17.61 -4.11
CA ALA A 147 9.39 17.35 -4.84
C ALA A 147 9.87 18.60 -5.63
N ALA A 148 8.95 19.41 -6.14
CA ALA A 148 9.28 20.69 -6.77
C ALA A 148 9.90 21.66 -5.76
N ASN A 149 9.32 21.76 -4.56
CA ASN A 149 9.85 22.60 -3.48
C ASN A 149 11.24 22.16 -3.02
N ASP A 150 11.53 20.85 -3.14
CA ASP A 150 12.85 20.27 -2.88
C ASP A 150 13.83 20.50 -4.05
N GLY A 151 13.39 21.14 -5.14
CA GLY A 151 14.21 21.45 -6.29
C GLY A 151 14.54 20.25 -7.17
N VAL A 152 13.66 19.27 -7.20
CA VAL A 152 13.74 18.14 -8.14
C VAL A 152 13.24 18.59 -9.50
N CYS A 153 14.02 18.32 -10.58
CA CYS A 153 13.65 18.75 -11.92
C CYS A 153 12.34 18.06 -12.38
N GLU A 154 11.60 18.78 -13.21
CA GLU A 154 10.24 18.39 -13.60
C GLU A 154 10.16 17.02 -14.26
N GLN A 155 11.08 16.71 -15.15
CA GLN A 155 11.14 15.44 -15.87
C GLN A 155 11.31 14.26 -14.92
N ILE A 156 12.19 14.37 -13.92
CA ILE A 156 12.44 13.31 -12.95
C ILE A 156 11.24 13.15 -12.01
N ARG A 157 10.72 14.24 -11.42
CA ARG A 157 9.60 14.13 -10.48
C ARG A 157 8.34 13.57 -11.12
N ASN A 158 8.01 14.00 -12.36
CA ASN A 158 6.82 13.55 -13.08
C ASN A 158 6.87 12.05 -13.45
N PHE A 159 8.07 11.49 -13.55
CA PHE A 159 8.26 10.05 -13.77
C PHE A 159 8.36 9.27 -12.46
N VAL A 160 9.25 9.69 -11.56
CA VAL A 160 9.60 8.92 -10.36
C VAL A 160 8.47 8.90 -9.33
N VAL A 161 7.79 10.03 -9.09
CA VAL A 161 6.76 10.10 -8.05
C VAL A 161 5.57 9.18 -8.35
N PRO A 162 4.96 9.16 -9.54
CA PRO A 162 3.90 8.21 -9.86
C PRO A 162 4.38 6.76 -9.89
N LEU A 163 5.60 6.53 -10.36
CA LEU A 163 6.20 5.19 -10.39
C LEU A 163 6.37 4.65 -8.96
N CYS A 164 7.00 5.42 -8.09
CA CYS A 164 7.26 5.03 -6.71
C CYS A 164 5.98 4.88 -5.88
N ALA A 165 4.92 5.62 -6.19
CA ALA A 165 3.64 5.45 -5.52
C ALA A 165 3.06 4.02 -5.63
N ASN A 166 3.44 3.30 -6.68
CA ASN A 166 3.00 1.93 -6.93
C ASN A 166 4.05 0.86 -6.62
N ILE A 167 5.34 1.19 -6.71
CA ILE A 167 6.43 0.21 -6.57
C ILE A 167 7.08 0.29 -5.18
N HIS A 168 7.23 1.49 -4.62
CA HIS A 168 7.89 1.70 -3.34
C HIS A 168 6.87 1.68 -2.19
N ILE A 169 6.51 0.50 -1.73
CA ILE A 169 5.52 0.27 -0.66
C ILE A 169 6.18 -0.11 0.68
N ALA A 170 7.34 0.46 0.99
CA ALA A 170 8.09 0.14 2.21
C ALA A 170 7.27 0.29 3.49
N GLY A 171 6.40 1.30 3.57
CA GLY A 171 5.51 1.50 4.71
C GLY A 171 4.53 0.35 4.92
N SER A 172 3.88 -0.09 3.86
CA SER A 172 2.96 -1.24 3.91
C SER A 172 3.67 -2.53 4.30
N MET A 173 4.89 -2.75 3.78
CA MET A 173 5.70 -3.92 4.12
C MET A 173 6.07 -3.94 5.61
N ILE A 174 6.50 -2.81 6.18
CA ILE A 174 6.78 -2.69 7.62
C ILE A 174 5.53 -3.03 8.43
N THR A 175 4.38 -2.48 8.08
CA THR A 175 3.12 -2.70 8.80
C THR A 175 2.67 -4.16 8.73
N ILE A 176 2.63 -4.74 7.53
CA ILE A 176 2.19 -6.12 7.32
C ILE A 176 3.11 -7.10 8.04
N THR A 177 4.43 -6.92 7.90
CA THR A 177 5.41 -7.79 8.56
C THR A 177 5.31 -7.70 10.08
N ALA A 178 5.19 -6.48 10.64
CA ALA A 178 5.03 -6.30 12.08
C ALA A 178 3.74 -6.93 12.61
N CYS A 179 2.62 -6.77 11.90
CA CYS A 179 1.35 -7.40 12.27
C CYS A 179 1.40 -8.92 12.16
N ALA A 180 1.97 -9.45 11.08
CA ALA A 180 2.14 -10.89 10.89
C ALA A 180 3.02 -11.49 12.00
N THR A 181 4.16 -10.84 12.30
CA THR A 181 5.05 -11.27 13.39
C THR A 181 4.33 -11.25 14.74
N ALA A 182 3.55 -10.21 15.03
CA ALA A 182 2.76 -10.14 16.25
C ALA A 182 1.76 -11.28 16.37
N VAL A 183 1.05 -11.60 15.28
CA VAL A 183 0.10 -12.73 15.25
C VAL A 183 0.81 -14.07 15.44
N CYS A 184 1.97 -14.28 14.82
CA CYS A 184 2.77 -15.48 15.02
C CYS A 184 3.22 -15.63 16.47
N LEU A 185 3.72 -14.55 17.09
CA LEU A 185 4.12 -14.55 18.49
C LEU A 185 2.95 -14.85 19.44
N MET A 186 1.77 -14.28 19.16
CA MET A 186 0.55 -14.54 19.95
C MET A 186 0.11 -16.00 19.90
N ASN A 187 0.26 -16.63 18.75
CA ASN A 187 -0.13 -18.03 18.55
C ASN A 187 1.02 -19.03 18.79
N GLN A 188 2.16 -18.56 19.29
CA GLN A 188 3.38 -19.37 19.52
C GLN A 188 3.82 -20.15 18.26
N LEU A 189 3.59 -19.56 17.09
CA LEU A 189 4.03 -20.15 15.84
C LEU A 189 5.54 -19.94 15.66
N PRO A 190 6.28 -20.92 15.15
CA PRO A 190 7.69 -20.76 14.88
C PRO A 190 7.90 -19.71 13.77
N ILE A 191 8.68 -18.67 14.07
CA ILE A 191 9.08 -17.66 13.10
C ILE A 191 10.41 -18.11 12.51
N SER A 192 10.40 -18.46 11.23
CA SER A 192 11.58 -18.79 10.44
C SER A 192 11.77 -17.77 9.34
N LEU A 193 13.01 -17.52 8.93
CA LEU A 193 13.32 -16.68 7.75
C LEU A 193 12.75 -17.26 6.43
N ALA A 194 12.30 -18.51 6.45
CA ALA A 194 11.71 -19.21 5.31
C ALA A 194 10.16 -19.24 5.34
N THR A 195 9.55 -18.68 6.39
CA THR A 195 8.09 -18.49 6.52
C THR A 195 7.72 -17.06 6.22
#